data_bbd3cb78df9d8166714d801ba832cc72
#
_entry.id   bbd3cb78df9d8166714d801ba832cc72
#
_cell.length_a   1.000
_cell.length_b   1.000
_cell.length_c   1.000
_cell.angle_alpha   90.00
_cell.angle_beta   90.00
_cell.angle_gamma   90.00
#
_symmetry.space_group_name_H-M   'P 1'
#
loop_
_entity.id
_entity.type
_entity.pdbx_description
1 polymer ?
#
loop_
_entity_poly.entity_id
_entity_poly.type
_entity_poly.pdbx_seq_one_letter_code
_entity_poly.pdbx_strand_id
1 'polypeptide(L)'
;MRFHNTRRLTLVMTITMLTLASASLAAGGGLSVSPGIFEHVANRGSVGSIKISNTTGTSMAVSVVLRPWLQGSSGEVSPNRRATLSEVRLSTSYFTLGASSSRTVGVSLTRTPSGRSQYGAIEVVGTSTSRATKGIKLAYRLVSSLRLDPPTGAQSFQARAGGLIEQGSARHGTLLLAVNNTGNTIVPIGGTALITGQGRSLRATARTKAIVPGQTVNVPLAELLGSLSAGRYTVTVSLSQGGHGLGTVTRTIALR
;
A
#
# COMPACT_ATOMS: atom_id res chain seq x y z
N MET A 1 80.53 31.41 11.77
CA MET A 1 79.51 32.44 11.51
C MET A 1 78.81 32.14 10.21
N ARG A 2 77.61 31.50 10.22
CA ARG A 2 76.79 31.24 9.03
C ARG A 2 75.34 31.56 9.37
N PHE A 3 74.79 32.61 8.76
CA PHE A 3 73.42 33.04 8.91
C PHE A 3 72.53 32.19 7.98
N HIS A 4 71.53 31.52 8.56
CA HIS A 4 70.48 30.81 7.80
C HIS A 4 69.26 31.72 7.70
N ASN A 5 68.97 32.17 6.45
CA ASN A 5 67.77 32.91 6.11
C ASN A 5 66.62 31.92 5.88
N THR A 6 65.66 31.88 6.78
CA THR A 6 64.39 31.14 6.62
C THR A 6 63.37 32.05 5.97
N ARG A 7 63.12 31.84 4.69
CA ARG A 7 62.02 32.47 3.94
C ARG A 7 60.69 31.80 4.35
N ARG A 8 59.83 32.58 5.01
CA ARG A 8 58.43 32.18 5.25
C ARG A 8 57.63 32.34 3.98
N LEU A 9 57.14 31.21 3.42
CA LEU A 9 56.23 31.18 2.31
C LEU A 9 54.80 31.34 2.85
N THR A 10 54.19 32.52 2.60
CA THR A 10 52.78 32.77 2.96
C THR A 10 51.91 32.24 1.87
N LEU A 11 51.24 31.10 2.12
CA LEU A 11 50.27 30.50 1.24
C LEU A 11 48.94 31.25 1.34
N VAL A 12 48.62 32.08 0.36
CA VAL A 12 47.31 32.73 0.25
C VAL A 12 46.32 31.71 -0.34
N MET A 13 45.47 31.17 0.52
CA MET A 13 44.41 30.26 0.12
C MET A 13 43.19 31.04 -0.34
N THR A 14 43.04 31.20 -1.66
CA THR A 14 41.88 31.84 -2.28
C THR A 14 40.69 30.85 -2.21
N ILE A 15 39.75 31.06 -1.29
CA ILE A 15 38.51 30.31 -1.20
C ILE A 15 37.57 30.82 -2.30
N THR A 16 37.50 30.09 -3.40
CA THR A 16 36.49 30.31 -4.44
C THR A 16 35.15 29.79 -3.92
N MET A 17 34.27 30.68 -3.47
CA MET A 17 32.88 30.34 -3.18
C MET A 17 32.17 29.92 -4.46
N LEU A 18 32.00 28.61 -4.62
CA LEU A 18 31.13 28.04 -5.64
C LEU A 18 29.69 28.30 -5.18
N THR A 19 29.05 29.33 -5.71
CA THR A 19 27.61 29.54 -5.59
C THR A 19 26.91 28.41 -6.34
N LEU A 20 26.48 27.37 -5.61
CA LEU A 20 25.53 26.40 -6.11
C LEU A 20 24.22 27.15 -6.42
N ALA A 21 24.06 27.53 -7.68
CA ALA A 21 22.75 27.88 -8.22
C ALA A 21 21.87 26.66 -8.03
N SER A 22 21.01 26.71 -7.00
CA SER A 22 19.92 25.74 -6.83
C SER A 22 19.05 25.85 -8.07
N ALA A 23 19.27 24.95 -9.05
CA ALA A 23 18.32 24.73 -10.11
C ALA A 23 17.02 24.33 -9.41
N SER A 24 16.10 25.28 -9.26
CA SER A 24 14.71 24.98 -8.95
C SER A 24 14.21 24.13 -10.10
N LEU A 25 14.26 22.79 -9.91
CA LEU A 25 13.44 21.90 -10.69
C LEU A 25 12.05 22.50 -10.63
N ALA A 26 11.56 23.00 -11.74
CA ALA A 26 10.17 23.39 -11.92
C ALA A 26 9.38 22.09 -11.68
N ALA A 27 9.08 21.80 -10.41
CA ALA A 27 8.15 20.77 -10.03
C ALA A 27 6.85 21.20 -10.67
N GLY A 28 6.44 20.52 -11.74
CA GLY A 28 5.17 20.77 -12.39
C GLY A 28 4.10 20.83 -11.31
N GLY A 29 3.54 22.03 -11.10
CA GLY A 29 2.60 22.29 -10.03
C GLY A 29 1.45 21.28 -10.13
N GLY A 30 0.95 20.81 -9.00
CA GLY A 30 -0.06 19.76 -8.94
C GLY A 30 -0.87 19.81 -7.65
N LEU A 31 -1.70 18.81 -7.51
CA LEU A 31 -2.39 18.51 -6.26
C LEU A 31 -1.56 17.47 -5.49
N SER A 32 -1.48 17.60 -4.17
CA SER A 32 -0.86 16.61 -3.30
C SER A 32 -1.75 16.30 -2.10
N VAL A 33 -1.60 15.10 -1.54
CA VAL A 33 -2.28 14.65 -0.31
C VAL A 33 -1.27 14.02 0.65
N SER A 34 -1.36 14.37 1.93
CA SER A 34 -0.49 13.85 2.98
C SER A 34 -1.32 13.58 4.26
N PRO A 35 -1.10 12.45 4.92
CA PRO A 35 -0.20 11.36 4.56
C PRO A 35 -0.71 10.53 3.37
N GLY A 36 0.21 9.83 2.67
CA GLY A 36 -0.16 8.87 1.61
C GLY A 36 -0.79 7.59 2.17
N ILE A 37 -0.46 7.25 3.43
CA ILE A 37 -1.09 6.18 4.22
C ILE A 37 -1.59 6.81 5.50
N PHE A 38 -2.91 6.79 5.71
CA PHE A 38 -3.59 7.23 6.91
C PHE A 38 -3.93 5.99 7.74
N GLU A 39 -3.15 5.76 8.80
CA GLU A 39 -3.25 4.55 9.63
C GLU A 39 -3.48 4.94 11.09
N HIS A 40 -4.58 4.49 11.66
CA HIS A 40 -4.99 4.78 13.03
C HIS A 40 -5.85 3.64 13.61
N VAL A 41 -5.98 3.63 14.93
CA VAL A 41 -6.94 2.74 15.60
C VAL A 41 -8.37 3.28 15.39
N ALA A 42 -9.28 2.38 15.05
CA ALA A 42 -10.68 2.68 14.76
C ALA A 42 -11.49 2.94 16.04
N ASN A 43 -11.35 4.12 16.62
CA ASN A 43 -12.16 4.58 17.76
C ASN A 43 -13.20 5.62 17.31
N ARG A 44 -14.36 5.64 17.97
CA ARG A 44 -15.39 6.67 17.74
C ARG A 44 -14.81 8.07 17.96
N GLY A 45 -15.16 9.01 17.11
CA GLY A 45 -14.74 10.40 17.17
C GLY A 45 -13.65 10.73 16.15
N SER A 46 -12.86 11.75 16.40
CA SER A 46 -11.76 12.15 15.53
C SER A 46 -10.65 11.10 15.54
N VAL A 47 -10.21 10.68 14.36
CA VAL A 47 -9.09 9.76 14.18
C VAL A 47 -7.89 10.42 13.51
N GLY A 48 -8.00 11.69 13.13
CA GLY A 48 -6.91 12.46 12.54
C GLY A 48 -7.34 13.34 11.39
N SER A 49 -6.40 13.72 10.53
CA SER A 49 -6.67 14.58 9.38
C SER A 49 -5.70 14.32 8.23
N ILE A 50 -6.12 14.67 7.02
CA ILE A 50 -5.27 14.75 5.83
C ILE A 50 -5.07 16.20 5.43
N LYS A 51 -3.90 16.54 4.90
CA LYS A 51 -3.59 17.82 4.29
C LYS A 51 -3.62 17.67 2.77
N ILE A 52 -4.39 18.51 2.11
CA ILE A 52 -4.47 18.60 0.65
C ILE A 52 -3.85 19.91 0.23
N SER A 53 -2.90 19.89 -0.68
CA SER A 53 -2.15 21.08 -1.11
C SER A 53 -2.23 21.23 -2.63
N ASN A 54 -2.54 22.43 -3.07
CA ASN A 54 -2.50 22.85 -4.46
C ASN A 54 -1.23 23.67 -4.69
N THR A 55 -0.28 23.14 -5.45
CA THR A 55 0.97 23.84 -5.78
C THR A 55 0.92 24.50 -7.17
N THR A 56 -0.26 24.53 -7.80
CA THR A 56 -0.43 25.24 -9.08
C THR A 56 -0.71 26.74 -8.88
N GLY A 57 -0.52 27.52 -9.93
CA GLY A 57 -0.87 28.96 -9.97
C GLY A 57 -2.36 29.23 -10.14
N THR A 58 -3.24 28.21 -10.15
CA THR A 58 -4.69 28.39 -10.36
C THR A 58 -5.50 27.70 -9.26
N SER A 59 -6.69 28.24 -8.96
CA SER A 59 -7.60 27.62 -8.02
C SER A 59 -8.16 26.31 -8.55
N MET A 60 -8.44 25.37 -7.65
CA MET A 60 -9.01 24.06 -7.94
C MET A 60 -10.31 23.83 -7.19
N ALA A 61 -11.32 23.28 -7.86
CA ALA A 61 -12.44 22.63 -7.21
C ALA A 61 -11.99 21.23 -6.78
N VAL A 62 -12.06 20.95 -5.48
CA VAL A 62 -11.60 19.70 -4.89
C VAL A 62 -12.77 18.93 -4.33
N SER A 63 -12.88 17.66 -4.68
CA SER A 63 -13.77 16.69 -4.03
C SER A 63 -12.97 15.61 -3.33
N VAL A 64 -13.44 15.20 -2.14
CA VAL A 64 -12.83 14.15 -1.32
C VAL A 64 -13.90 13.10 -1.04
N VAL A 65 -13.60 11.84 -1.38
CA VAL A 65 -14.56 10.74 -1.25
C VAL A 65 -13.89 9.55 -0.58
N LEU A 66 -14.63 8.91 0.34
CA LEU A 66 -14.20 7.70 1.02
C LEU A 66 -14.69 6.48 0.23
N ARG A 67 -13.77 5.60 -0.14
CA ARG A 67 -14.05 4.40 -0.92
C ARG A 67 -13.55 3.15 -0.20
N PRO A 68 -14.31 2.07 -0.07
CA PRO A 68 -13.74 0.80 0.35
C PRO A 68 -12.77 0.28 -0.71
N TRP A 69 -11.81 -0.57 -0.29
CA TRP A 69 -10.94 -1.26 -1.23
C TRP A 69 -11.66 -2.39 -1.95
N LEU A 70 -11.38 -2.53 -3.24
CA LEU A 70 -11.47 -3.79 -3.97
C LEU A 70 -10.06 -4.37 -4.08
N GLN A 71 -9.93 -5.67 -3.88
CA GLN A 71 -8.65 -6.36 -4.04
C GLN A 71 -8.81 -7.49 -5.05
N GLY A 72 -7.95 -7.49 -6.05
CA GLY A 72 -7.88 -8.54 -7.04
C GLY A 72 -7.12 -9.78 -6.55
N SER A 73 -7.23 -10.86 -7.29
CA SER A 73 -6.63 -12.14 -6.91
C SER A 73 -5.10 -12.13 -6.84
N SER A 74 -4.41 -11.23 -7.54
CA SER A 74 -2.96 -11.03 -7.45
C SER A 74 -2.54 -10.15 -6.28
N GLY A 75 -3.51 -9.52 -5.58
CA GLY A 75 -3.30 -8.70 -4.40
C GLY A 75 -3.29 -7.19 -4.65
N GLU A 76 -3.46 -6.74 -5.90
CA GLU A 76 -3.63 -5.35 -6.24
C GLU A 76 -4.90 -4.77 -5.61
N VAL A 77 -4.83 -3.52 -5.16
CA VAL A 77 -5.96 -2.82 -4.56
C VAL A 77 -6.37 -1.62 -5.40
N SER A 78 -7.67 -1.38 -5.47
CA SER A 78 -8.24 -0.19 -6.11
C SER A 78 -9.45 0.33 -5.34
N PRO A 79 -9.74 1.65 -5.39
CA PRO A 79 -10.94 2.20 -4.76
C PRO A 79 -12.21 1.68 -5.43
N ASN A 80 -13.14 1.13 -4.65
CA ASN A 80 -14.47 0.76 -5.13
C ASN A 80 -15.32 2.01 -5.35
N ARG A 81 -15.40 2.48 -6.59
CA ARG A 81 -16.16 3.69 -6.93
C ARG A 81 -17.67 3.53 -6.89
N ARG A 82 -18.18 2.31 -6.72
CA ARG A 82 -19.62 2.02 -6.61
C ARG A 82 -20.10 2.01 -5.15
N ALA A 83 -19.20 2.15 -4.18
CA ALA A 83 -19.50 2.12 -2.76
C ALA A 83 -18.80 3.26 -2.01
N THR A 84 -19.29 3.54 -0.80
CA THR A 84 -18.69 4.49 0.14
C THR A 84 -18.51 3.84 1.51
N LEU A 85 -17.52 4.31 2.29
CA LEU A 85 -17.36 3.91 3.68
C LEU A 85 -18.33 4.72 4.55
N SER A 86 -19.45 4.11 4.93
CA SER A 86 -20.56 4.80 5.63
C SER A 86 -20.26 5.21 7.07
N GLU A 87 -19.30 4.53 7.72
CA GLU A 87 -18.95 4.77 9.13
C GLU A 87 -17.88 5.84 9.31
N VAL A 88 -17.15 6.17 8.24
CA VAL A 88 -16.13 7.21 8.22
C VAL A 88 -16.74 8.51 7.72
N ARG A 89 -16.39 9.61 8.34
CA ARG A 89 -16.85 10.97 7.98
C ARG A 89 -15.65 11.87 7.75
N LEU A 90 -15.80 12.77 6.77
CA LEU A 90 -14.88 13.87 6.51
C LEU A 90 -15.48 15.17 7.03
N SER A 91 -14.66 16.06 7.59
CA SER A 91 -15.09 17.39 8.01
C SER A 91 -15.63 18.23 6.84
N THR A 92 -15.14 17.95 5.63
CA THR A 92 -15.65 18.51 4.37
C THR A 92 -15.34 17.57 3.22
N SER A 93 -16.22 17.46 2.25
CA SER A 93 -16.07 16.59 1.07
C SER A 93 -15.94 17.37 -0.24
N TYR A 94 -16.22 18.68 -0.22
CA TYR A 94 -16.12 19.55 -1.40
C TYR A 94 -15.72 20.96 -1.00
N PHE A 95 -14.75 21.54 -1.70
CA PHE A 95 -14.28 22.92 -1.47
C PHE A 95 -13.45 23.44 -2.65
N THR A 96 -13.30 24.76 -2.70
CA THR A 96 -12.31 25.40 -3.58
C THR A 96 -11.00 25.58 -2.83
N LEU A 97 -9.89 25.17 -3.46
CA LEU A 97 -8.53 25.32 -2.95
C LEU A 97 -7.82 26.35 -3.83
N GLY A 98 -7.47 27.50 -3.26
CA GLY A 98 -6.79 28.58 -3.96
C GLY A 98 -5.44 28.14 -4.54
N ALA A 99 -4.89 28.97 -5.43
CA ALA A 99 -3.52 28.81 -5.93
C ALA A 99 -2.52 28.79 -4.74
N SER A 100 -1.53 27.92 -4.82
CA SER A 100 -0.45 27.78 -3.82
C SER A 100 -0.94 27.70 -2.37
N SER A 101 -2.10 27.07 -2.15
CA SER A 101 -2.72 26.95 -0.84
C SER A 101 -2.91 25.49 -0.40
N SER A 102 -3.23 25.32 0.88
CA SER A 102 -3.52 23.99 1.43
C SER A 102 -4.74 24.04 2.36
N ARG A 103 -5.40 22.88 2.52
CA ARG A 103 -6.50 22.69 3.45
C ARG A 103 -6.36 21.36 4.19
N THR A 104 -6.67 21.39 5.47
CA THR A 104 -6.74 20.19 6.31
C THR A 104 -8.19 19.70 6.34
N VAL A 105 -8.38 18.40 6.12
CA VAL A 105 -9.67 17.72 6.17
C VAL A 105 -9.63 16.69 7.29
N GLY A 106 -10.44 16.89 8.31
CA GLY A 106 -10.57 15.98 9.45
C GLY A 106 -11.26 14.68 9.04
N VAL A 107 -10.80 13.57 9.62
CA VAL A 107 -11.37 12.23 9.48
C VAL A 107 -11.90 11.79 10.83
N SER A 108 -13.12 11.28 10.87
CA SER A 108 -13.76 10.81 12.10
C SER A 108 -14.58 9.55 11.85
N LEU A 109 -14.80 8.77 12.92
CA LEU A 109 -15.70 7.62 12.92
C LEU A 109 -16.99 7.98 13.65
N THR A 110 -18.13 7.64 13.07
CA THR A 110 -19.45 7.86 13.68
C THR A 110 -19.72 6.91 14.85
N ARG A 111 -19.11 5.74 14.81
CA ARG A 111 -19.14 4.71 15.87
C ARG A 111 -17.83 3.93 15.85
N THR A 112 -17.49 3.29 16.98
CA THR A 112 -16.43 2.27 17.00
C THR A 112 -16.92 1.06 16.21
N PRO A 113 -16.21 0.64 15.15
CA PRO A 113 -16.64 -0.51 14.38
C PRO A 113 -16.71 -1.76 15.27
N SER A 114 -17.88 -2.37 15.35
CA SER A 114 -18.05 -3.66 16.04
C SER A 114 -17.44 -4.77 15.17
N GLY A 115 -16.18 -5.12 15.43
CA GLY A 115 -15.50 -6.24 14.79
C GLY A 115 -15.15 -6.08 13.30
N ARG A 116 -15.39 -4.90 12.69
CA ARG A 116 -15.01 -4.62 11.31
C ARG A 116 -14.02 -3.46 11.25
N SER A 117 -12.90 -3.72 10.66
CA SER A 117 -11.94 -2.68 10.24
C SER A 117 -12.52 -1.84 9.10
N GLN A 118 -12.08 -0.59 9.04
CA GLN A 118 -12.40 0.30 7.93
C GLN A 118 -11.15 0.47 7.06
N TYR A 119 -11.08 -0.34 6.00
CA TYR A 119 -9.99 -0.28 5.03
C TYR A 119 -10.50 0.25 3.69
N GLY A 120 -9.82 1.27 3.19
CA GLY A 120 -10.25 1.90 1.96
C GLY A 120 -9.29 2.97 1.48
N ALA A 121 -9.84 3.87 0.69
CA ALA A 121 -9.16 5.00 0.10
C ALA A 121 -9.85 6.31 0.47
N ILE A 122 -9.06 7.33 0.74
CA ILE A 122 -9.48 8.72 0.66
C ILE A 122 -9.11 9.18 -0.75
N GLU A 123 -10.08 9.21 -1.66
CA GLU A 123 -9.89 9.63 -3.04
C GLU A 123 -10.08 11.14 -3.13
N VAL A 124 -9.06 11.86 -3.61
CA VAL A 124 -9.05 13.30 -3.78
C VAL A 124 -9.02 13.62 -5.26
N VAL A 125 -10.03 14.35 -5.75
CA VAL A 125 -10.10 14.78 -7.15
C VAL A 125 -10.09 16.30 -7.20
N GLY A 126 -9.14 16.89 -7.91
CA GLY A 126 -9.02 18.32 -8.14
C GLY A 126 -9.10 18.67 -9.62
N THR A 127 -9.92 19.65 -9.95
CA THR A 127 -10.03 20.20 -11.31
C THR A 127 -9.83 21.70 -11.27
N SER A 128 -9.06 22.25 -12.22
CA SER A 128 -8.89 23.71 -12.32
C SER A 128 -10.25 24.39 -12.50
N THR A 129 -10.47 25.48 -11.74
CA THR A 129 -11.65 26.34 -11.87
C THR A 129 -11.50 27.37 -12.98
N SER A 130 -10.30 27.58 -13.51
CA SER A 130 -10.08 28.52 -14.61
C SER A 130 -10.82 28.04 -15.87
N ARG A 131 -11.47 28.99 -16.57
CA ARG A 131 -12.03 28.73 -17.89
C ARG A 131 -10.87 28.62 -18.88
N ALA A 132 -10.57 27.39 -19.33
CA ALA A 132 -9.68 27.21 -20.46
C ALA A 132 -10.38 27.77 -21.69
N THR A 133 -9.89 28.88 -22.21
CA THR A 133 -10.38 29.50 -23.47
C THR A 133 -10.04 28.63 -24.68
N LYS A 134 -8.94 27.89 -24.64
CA LYS A 134 -8.53 26.84 -25.60
C LYS A 134 -7.55 25.92 -24.84
N GLY A 135 -7.67 24.60 -24.95
CA GLY A 135 -6.67 23.66 -24.43
C GLY A 135 -7.22 22.51 -23.60
N ILE A 136 -6.31 21.74 -23.01
CA ILE A 136 -6.59 20.53 -22.22
C ILE A 136 -6.95 20.93 -20.79
N LYS A 137 -8.09 20.47 -20.28
CA LYS A 137 -8.45 20.62 -18.88
C LYS A 137 -7.86 19.45 -18.07
N LEU A 138 -6.91 19.75 -17.20
CA LEU A 138 -6.30 18.75 -16.33
C LEU A 138 -7.19 18.47 -15.12
N ALA A 139 -7.33 17.20 -14.80
CA ALA A 139 -7.92 16.73 -13.56
C ALA A 139 -6.89 15.86 -12.82
N TYR A 140 -6.67 16.17 -11.55
CA TYR A 140 -5.82 15.39 -10.67
C TYR A 140 -6.67 14.40 -9.89
N ARG A 141 -6.21 13.16 -9.80
CA ARG A 141 -6.84 12.13 -8.98
C ARG A 141 -5.77 11.46 -8.13
N LEU A 142 -5.88 11.63 -6.82
CA LEU A 142 -4.95 11.12 -5.84
C LEU A 142 -5.68 10.19 -4.88
N VAL A 143 -4.93 9.28 -4.27
CA VAL A 143 -5.44 8.32 -3.30
C VAL A 143 -4.52 8.31 -2.10
N SER A 144 -5.07 8.55 -0.91
CA SER A 144 -4.45 8.21 0.37
C SER A 144 -5.05 6.90 0.86
N SER A 145 -4.21 5.93 1.21
CA SER A 145 -4.68 4.66 1.77
C SER A 145 -5.25 4.89 3.17
N LEU A 146 -6.50 4.50 3.39
CA LEU A 146 -7.15 4.56 4.70
C LEU A 146 -7.07 3.21 5.37
N ARG A 147 -6.45 3.15 6.55
CA ARG A 147 -6.32 1.96 7.40
C ARG A 147 -6.76 2.30 8.81
N LEU A 148 -7.96 1.90 9.16
CA LEU A 148 -8.48 2.05 10.52
C LEU A 148 -8.59 0.66 11.13
N ASP A 149 -7.57 0.28 11.90
CA ASP A 149 -7.46 -1.02 12.53
C ASP A 149 -8.38 -1.13 13.75
N PRO A 150 -8.96 -2.29 14.04
CA PRO A 150 -9.65 -2.52 15.29
C PRO A 150 -8.71 -2.33 16.48
N PRO A 151 -9.22 -1.89 17.66
CA PRO A 151 -8.44 -1.91 18.89
C PRO A 151 -7.82 -3.30 19.12
N THR A 152 -6.62 -3.34 19.70
CA THR A 152 -5.84 -4.59 19.87
C THR A 152 -6.65 -5.75 20.46
N GLY A 153 -7.49 -5.50 21.46
CA GLY A 153 -8.36 -6.52 22.09
C GLY A 153 -9.55 -6.97 21.22
N ALA A 154 -9.83 -6.25 20.11
CA ALA A 154 -10.90 -6.59 19.17
C ALA A 154 -10.36 -7.13 17.84
N GLN A 155 -9.05 -7.29 17.71
CA GLN A 155 -8.43 -7.86 16.50
C GLN A 155 -8.70 -9.36 16.41
N SER A 156 -9.04 -9.81 15.20
CA SER A 156 -9.28 -11.21 14.87
C SER A 156 -8.38 -11.62 13.71
N PHE A 157 -7.53 -12.61 13.95
CA PHE A 157 -6.60 -13.17 12.97
C PHE A 157 -7.16 -14.50 12.48
N GLN A 158 -7.77 -14.50 11.30
CA GLN A 158 -8.40 -15.68 10.72
C GLN A 158 -8.24 -15.69 9.20
N ALA A 159 -8.01 -16.87 8.64
CA ALA A 159 -7.99 -17.05 7.20
C ALA A 159 -8.56 -18.41 6.80
N ARG A 160 -9.15 -18.46 5.61
CA ARG A 160 -9.63 -19.69 4.99
C ARG A 160 -8.82 -19.98 3.73
N ALA A 161 -8.15 -21.13 3.70
CA ALA A 161 -7.46 -21.60 2.52
C ALA A 161 -8.43 -22.23 1.53
N GLY A 162 -8.35 -21.80 0.29
CA GLY A 162 -9.07 -22.35 -0.85
C GLY A 162 -8.28 -23.42 -1.60
N GLY A 163 -8.40 -23.41 -2.93
CA GLY A 163 -7.70 -24.31 -3.83
C GLY A 163 -6.25 -23.90 -4.11
N LEU A 164 -5.47 -24.88 -4.55
CA LEU A 164 -4.16 -24.65 -5.16
C LEU A 164 -4.33 -24.34 -6.64
N ILE A 165 -3.50 -23.45 -7.15
CA ILE A 165 -3.48 -23.00 -8.53
C ILE A 165 -2.03 -23.13 -9.02
N GLU A 166 -1.82 -23.85 -10.12
CA GLU A 166 -0.57 -23.83 -10.87
C GLU A 166 -0.67 -22.72 -11.92
N GLN A 167 0.26 -21.77 -11.85
CA GLN A 167 0.41 -20.72 -12.84
C GLN A 167 1.69 -20.95 -13.63
N GLY A 168 1.58 -21.35 -14.90
CA GLY A 168 2.71 -21.74 -15.73
C GLY A 168 2.80 -23.25 -15.89
N SER A 169 4.00 -23.81 -15.84
CA SER A 169 4.26 -25.25 -15.96
C SER A 169 5.04 -25.78 -14.76
N ALA A 170 5.11 -27.10 -14.58
CA ALA A 170 5.89 -27.75 -13.52
C ALA A 170 7.38 -27.34 -13.51
N ARG A 171 7.91 -26.90 -14.65
CA ARG A 171 9.32 -26.48 -14.78
C ARG A 171 9.53 -24.98 -14.59
N HIS A 172 8.55 -24.15 -14.92
CA HIS A 172 8.66 -22.69 -14.94
C HIS A 172 7.38 -22.03 -14.42
N GLY A 173 6.75 -22.64 -13.44
CA GLY A 173 5.51 -22.12 -12.87
C GLY A 173 5.66 -21.62 -11.45
N THR A 174 4.58 -21.07 -10.94
CA THR A 174 4.42 -20.68 -9.55
C THR A 174 3.22 -21.43 -8.98
N LEU A 175 3.41 -22.04 -7.82
CA LEU A 175 2.31 -22.63 -7.06
C LEU A 175 1.69 -21.56 -6.16
N LEU A 176 0.41 -21.33 -6.32
CA LEU A 176 -0.37 -20.35 -5.58
C LEU A 176 -1.40 -21.05 -4.68
N LEU A 177 -1.69 -20.46 -3.53
CA LEU A 177 -2.81 -20.85 -2.67
C LEU A 177 -3.82 -19.69 -2.62
N ALA A 178 -5.07 -19.94 -2.96
CA ALA A 178 -6.14 -18.99 -2.71
C ALA A 178 -6.36 -18.86 -1.20
N VAL A 179 -6.22 -17.65 -0.64
CA VAL A 179 -6.41 -17.37 0.79
C VAL A 179 -7.43 -16.26 0.95
N ASN A 180 -8.52 -16.55 1.67
CA ASN A 180 -9.51 -15.56 2.09
C ASN A 180 -9.18 -15.10 3.51
N ASN A 181 -9.08 -13.78 3.72
CA ASN A 181 -8.97 -13.20 5.05
C ASN A 181 -10.37 -13.13 5.68
N THR A 182 -10.66 -14.01 6.61
CA THR A 182 -11.94 -14.05 7.36
C THR A 182 -11.86 -13.32 8.70
N GLY A 183 -10.69 -12.81 9.07
CA GLY A 183 -10.47 -11.92 10.20
C GLY A 183 -10.87 -10.48 9.93
N ASN A 184 -10.42 -9.58 10.79
CA ASN A 184 -10.74 -8.15 10.69
C ASN A 184 -9.51 -7.24 10.61
N THR A 185 -8.31 -7.79 10.38
CA THR A 185 -7.07 -7.03 10.24
C THR A 185 -6.47 -7.20 8.84
N ILE A 186 -5.68 -6.20 8.39
CA ILE A 186 -4.95 -6.24 7.12
C ILE A 186 -3.50 -6.74 7.30
N VAL A 187 -3.11 -7.18 8.50
CA VAL A 187 -1.77 -7.72 8.76
C VAL A 187 -1.46 -8.83 7.75
N PRO A 188 -0.26 -8.82 7.13
CA PRO A 188 0.06 -9.76 6.07
C PRO A 188 -0.08 -11.22 6.49
N ILE A 189 -0.70 -12.03 5.63
CA ILE A 189 -0.82 -13.47 5.75
C ILE A 189 0.30 -14.12 4.94
N GLY A 190 0.99 -15.06 5.54
CA GLY A 190 2.06 -15.85 4.92
C GLY A 190 2.15 -17.22 5.58
N GLY A 191 3.29 -17.89 5.43
CA GLY A 191 3.49 -19.20 6.06
C GLY A 191 4.60 -20.01 5.44
N THR A 192 4.57 -21.31 5.68
CA THR A 192 5.50 -22.29 5.10
C THR A 192 4.73 -23.38 4.36
N ALA A 193 5.28 -23.86 3.26
CA ALA A 193 4.72 -24.95 2.48
C ALA A 193 5.71 -26.12 2.43
N LEU A 194 5.19 -27.34 2.56
CA LEU A 194 5.88 -28.59 2.28
C LEU A 194 5.17 -29.28 1.12
N ILE A 195 5.90 -29.49 0.02
CA ILE A 195 5.40 -30.13 -1.20
C ILE A 195 6.08 -31.49 -1.29
N THR A 196 5.32 -32.58 -1.28
CA THR A 196 5.85 -33.96 -1.33
C THR A 196 5.16 -34.77 -2.42
N GLY A 197 5.94 -35.54 -3.12
CA GLY A 197 5.46 -36.45 -4.19
C GLY A 197 6.58 -36.91 -5.11
N GLN A 198 6.36 -37.97 -5.87
CA GLN A 198 7.31 -38.51 -6.83
C GLN A 198 8.73 -38.77 -6.23
N GLY A 199 8.79 -39.23 -4.96
CA GLY A 199 10.05 -39.40 -4.24
C GLY A 199 10.80 -38.14 -3.89
N ARG A 200 10.17 -36.93 -4.05
CA ARG A 200 10.77 -35.64 -3.78
C ARG A 200 10.03 -34.86 -2.68
N SER A 201 10.76 -33.97 -2.04
CA SER A 201 10.22 -33.04 -1.05
C SER A 201 10.84 -31.65 -1.28
N LEU A 202 9.98 -30.63 -1.33
CA LEU A 202 10.38 -29.22 -1.43
C LEU A 202 9.77 -28.45 -0.28
N ARG A 203 10.58 -27.70 0.46
CA ARG A 203 10.12 -26.70 1.43
C ARG A 203 10.20 -25.32 0.83
N ALA A 204 9.17 -24.53 1.04
CA ALA A 204 9.11 -23.17 0.57
C ALA A 204 8.48 -22.25 1.62
N THR A 205 8.82 -20.97 1.57
CA THR A 205 8.17 -19.93 2.37
C THR A 205 7.17 -19.21 1.50
N ALA A 206 5.88 -19.24 1.89
CA ALA A 206 4.83 -18.49 1.23
C ALA A 206 5.13 -16.99 1.34
N ARG A 207 5.07 -16.28 0.22
CA ARG A 207 5.25 -14.81 0.22
C ARG A 207 4.10 -14.16 0.96
N THR A 208 4.42 -13.31 1.93
CA THR A 208 3.39 -12.60 2.70
C THR A 208 2.59 -11.65 1.83
N LYS A 209 1.28 -11.64 2.03
CA LYS A 209 0.35 -10.74 1.35
C LYS A 209 -0.59 -10.08 2.35
N ALA A 210 -0.70 -8.75 2.28
CA ALA A 210 -1.76 -8.03 2.96
C ALA A 210 -3.08 -8.31 2.23
N ILE A 211 -4.04 -8.91 2.93
CA ILE A 211 -5.35 -9.27 2.36
C ILE A 211 -6.41 -8.48 3.10
N VAL A 212 -7.18 -7.69 2.36
CA VAL A 212 -8.30 -6.93 2.92
C VAL A 212 -9.34 -7.90 3.49
N PRO A 213 -9.88 -7.68 4.69
CA PRO A 213 -10.90 -8.53 5.29
C PRO A 213 -12.07 -8.82 4.34
N GLY A 214 -12.43 -10.10 4.24
CA GLY A 214 -13.46 -10.59 3.32
C GLY A 214 -13.00 -10.81 1.88
N GLN A 215 -11.76 -10.45 1.52
CA GLN A 215 -11.22 -10.64 0.17
C GLN A 215 -10.38 -11.92 0.06
N THR A 216 -10.24 -12.40 -1.17
CA THR A 216 -9.42 -13.60 -1.48
C THR A 216 -8.28 -13.21 -2.41
N VAL A 217 -7.07 -13.61 -2.05
CA VAL A 217 -5.85 -13.37 -2.83
C VAL A 217 -5.11 -14.68 -3.05
N ASN A 218 -4.49 -14.84 -4.21
CA ASN A 218 -3.61 -15.95 -4.51
C ASN A 218 -2.21 -15.66 -3.92
N VAL A 219 -1.87 -16.38 -2.85
CA VAL A 219 -0.60 -16.25 -2.15
C VAL A 219 0.43 -17.16 -2.81
N PRO A 220 1.54 -16.66 -3.34
CA PRO A 220 2.61 -17.47 -3.89
C PRO A 220 3.25 -18.34 -2.81
N LEU A 221 3.23 -19.66 -3.00
CA LEU A 221 3.84 -20.64 -2.08
C LEU A 221 5.27 -21.00 -2.50
N ALA A 222 5.47 -21.30 -3.80
CA ALA A 222 6.73 -21.76 -4.33
C ALA A 222 6.88 -21.40 -5.80
N GLU A 223 8.09 -21.10 -6.22
CA GLU A 223 8.49 -21.07 -7.62
C GLU A 223 8.97 -22.47 -8.03
N LEU A 224 8.36 -23.01 -9.09
CA LEU A 224 8.60 -24.38 -9.55
C LEU A 224 9.80 -24.46 -10.52
N LEU A 225 10.91 -23.82 -10.24
CA LEU A 225 12.08 -23.66 -11.12
C LEU A 225 12.78 -24.98 -11.48
N GLY A 226 12.07 -25.92 -12.12
CA GLY A 226 12.60 -27.24 -12.46
C GLY A 226 12.81 -28.17 -11.26
N SER A 227 12.40 -27.75 -10.08
CA SER A 227 12.57 -28.52 -8.83
C SER A 227 11.67 -29.75 -8.76
N LEU A 228 10.54 -29.71 -9.46
CA LEU A 228 9.54 -30.77 -9.48
C LEU A 228 9.29 -31.24 -10.92
N SER A 229 9.04 -32.53 -11.08
CA SER A 229 8.59 -33.11 -12.36
C SER A 229 7.05 -33.07 -12.46
N ALA A 230 6.51 -33.29 -13.65
CA ALA A 230 5.08 -33.53 -13.80
C ALA A 230 4.64 -34.72 -12.95
N GLY A 231 3.49 -34.61 -12.30
CA GLY A 231 2.99 -35.65 -11.41
C GLY A 231 2.08 -35.13 -10.30
N ARG A 232 1.64 -36.04 -9.45
CA ARG A 232 0.77 -35.73 -8.30
C ARG A 232 1.59 -35.42 -7.05
N TYR A 233 1.26 -34.32 -6.38
CA TYR A 233 1.92 -33.87 -5.16
C TYR A 233 0.91 -33.56 -4.07
N THR A 234 1.31 -33.84 -2.83
CA THR A 234 0.63 -33.36 -1.62
C THR A 234 1.32 -32.08 -1.14
N VAL A 235 0.55 -31.03 -0.94
CA VAL A 235 1.03 -29.72 -0.47
C VAL A 235 0.42 -29.45 0.89
N THR A 236 1.28 -29.37 1.91
CA THR A 236 0.88 -29.01 3.28
C THR A 236 1.37 -27.60 3.57
N VAL A 237 0.43 -26.68 3.87
CA VAL A 237 0.72 -25.26 4.12
C VAL A 237 0.33 -24.92 5.55
N SER A 238 1.28 -24.39 6.32
CA SER A 238 1.03 -23.78 7.63
C SER A 238 0.96 -22.29 7.47
N LEU A 239 -0.20 -21.70 7.71
CA LEU A 239 -0.46 -20.26 7.57
C LEU A 239 -0.26 -19.53 8.88
N SER A 240 0.16 -18.27 8.80
CA SER A 240 0.29 -17.36 9.94
C SER A 240 -0.05 -15.93 9.53
N GLN A 241 -0.47 -15.12 10.50
CA GLN A 241 -0.77 -13.69 10.33
C GLN A 241 -0.25 -12.94 11.56
N GLY A 242 0.71 -12.01 11.38
CA GLY A 242 1.26 -11.23 12.49
C GLY A 242 1.83 -12.07 13.64
N GLY A 243 2.41 -13.24 13.34
CA GLY A 243 2.91 -14.18 14.36
C GLY A 243 1.86 -15.16 14.91
N HIS A 244 0.57 -14.94 14.63
CA HIS A 244 -0.52 -15.85 15.04
C HIS A 244 -0.65 -17.00 14.03
N GLY A 245 -0.59 -18.25 14.53
CA GLY A 245 -0.85 -19.44 13.71
C GLY A 245 -2.31 -19.49 13.28
N LEU A 246 -2.56 -19.64 11.98
CA LEU A 246 -3.91 -19.75 11.40
C LEU A 246 -4.32 -21.19 11.11
N GLY A 247 -3.42 -22.16 11.41
CA GLY A 247 -3.63 -23.57 11.16
C GLY A 247 -2.86 -24.08 9.95
N THR A 248 -3.04 -25.38 9.69
CA THR A 248 -2.40 -26.10 8.59
C THR A 248 -3.44 -26.64 7.65
N VAL A 249 -3.21 -26.53 6.36
CA VAL A 249 -4.07 -27.05 5.31
C VAL A 249 -3.28 -27.98 4.40
N THR A 250 -3.87 -29.13 4.04
CA THR A 250 -3.28 -30.08 3.06
C THR A 250 -4.14 -30.14 1.84
N ARG A 251 -3.51 -30.10 0.66
CA ARG A 251 -4.16 -30.20 -0.66
C ARG A 251 -3.35 -31.10 -1.56
N THR A 252 -4.01 -31.69 -2.55
CA THR A 252 -3.35 -32.43 -3.62
C THR A 252 -3.44 -31.64 -4.92
N ILE A 253 -2.34 -31.62 -5.69
CA ILE A 253 -2.29 -31.00 -7.01
C ILE A 253 -1.61 -31.95 -8.00
N ALA A 254 -2.02 -31.90 -9.27
CA ALA A 254 -1.31 -32.54 -10.38
C ALA A 254 -0.56 -31.45 -11.15
N LEU A 255 0.76 -31.46 -11.09
CA LEU A 255 1.62 -30.58 -11.89
C LEU A 255 1.74 -31.13 -13.31
N ARG A 256 1.67 -30.27 -14.33
CA ARG A 256 1.69 -30.63 -15.75
C ARG A 256 2.91 -30.09 -16.48
#